data_7118e5c0a2cea7b5b9e8eee8e9e95272
#
_entry.id   7118e5c0a2cea7b5b9e8eee8e9e95272
#
_cell.length_a   1.000
_cell.length_b   1.000
_cell.length_c   1.000
_cell.angle_alpha   90.00
_cell.angle_beta   90.00
_cell.angle_gamma   90.00
#
_symmetry.space_group_name_H-M   'P 1'
#
loop_
_entity.id
_entity.type
_entity.pdbx_description
1 polymer ?
#
loop_
_entity_poly.entity_id
_entity_poly.type
_entity_poly.pdbx_seq_one_letter_code
_entity_poly.pdbx_strand_id
1 'polypeptide(L)'
;PKDKDRLHLYADAAYQWTPGQWVGIRAHHTHDDGKLDYAQPGVASDPLDKKENGDLTWLGLEANSDAFNWRNTNTVNYWASLTGMRGDRDTVNPLNADGSRPTQAKRGDNLNGWATDLGVRLRLDPNWQVGAAYARASAEYEQNGLQSNRSNYTGTRSRVHRFGEAFRGEMNNTQSATLFGSWQLREDYDASLVYHKFWRVDGNKPVGSNGINAVDNNYDDTTGALLSSTSLPLMDGKKDLGQEMDLVVTKYFKQGLLPAALSQSIDEPSALVRLRGGVFKPGDAYGKEVDSYMHRAFIDVIWRF
;
A
#
# COMPACT_ATOMS: atom_id res chain seq x y z
N PRO A 1 4.49 19.45 -28.12
CA PRO A 1 4.76 18.48 -27.07
C PRO A 1 3.96 18.94 -25.86
N LYS A 2 3.11 18.08 -25.31
CA LYS A 2 2.42 18.36 -24.05
C LYS A 2 3.49 18.21 -22.98
N ASP A 3 3.85 19.28 -22.30
CA ASP A 3 4.80 19.26 -21.21
C ASP A 3 4.17 18.47 -20.05
N LYS A 4 4.72 17.30 -19.77
CA LYS A 4 4.29 16.38 -18.70
C LYS A 4 5.44 16.12 -17.77
N ASP A 5 6.28 17.10 -17.58
CA ASP A 5 7.48 16.96 -16.80
C ASP A 5 7.11 16.91 -15.32
N ARG A 6 7.52 15.83 -14.69
CA ARG A 6 7.47 15.68 -13.24
C ARG A 6 8.90 15.48 -12.75
N LEU A 7 9.35 16.38 -11.89
CA LEU A 7 10.64 16.27 -11.24
C LEU A 7 10.47 15.61 -9.86
N HIS A 8 11.31 14.63 -9.57
CA HIS A 8 11.44 14.03 -8.26
C HIS A 8 12.86 14.25 -7.74
N LEU A 9 12.97 14.89 -6.58
CA LEU A 9 14.22 15.03 -5.84
C LEU A 9 14.14 14.18 -4.59
N TYR A 10 15.13 13.35 -4.37
CA TYR A 10 15.21 12.46 -3.21
C TYR A 10 16.58 12.60 -2.55
N ALA A 11 16.59 12.70 -1.22
CA ALA A 11 17.79 12.68 -0.41
C ALA A 11 17.55 11.86 0.85
N ASP A 12 18.51 11.04 1.23
CA ASP A 12 18.50 10.32 2.49
C ASP A 12 19.89 10.31 3.13
N ALA A 13 19.88 10.25 4.45
CA ALA A 13 21.07 10.03 5.26
C ALA A 13 20.71 9.09 6.41
N ALA A 14 21.54 8.08 6.62
CA ALA A 14 21.35 7.12 7.70
C ALA A 14 22.64 6.97 8.51
N TYR A 15 22.47 6.81 9.81
CA TYR A 15 23.56 6.58 10.74
C TYR A 15 23.32 5.28 11.49
N GLN A 16 24.33 4.41 11.48
CA GLN A 16 24.34 3.18 12.24
C GLN A 16 25.19 3.40 13.49
N TRP A 17 24.54 3.47 14.68
CA TRP A 17 25.25 3.68 15.94
C TRP A 17 25.82 2.38 16.54
N THR A 18 25.27 1.25 16.16
CA THR A 18 25.77 -0.09 16.47
C THR A 18 25.31 -1.06 15.37
N PRO A 19 26.00 -2.18 15.12
CA PRO A 19 25.62 -3.11 14.06
C PRO A 19 24.11 -3.45 14.08
N GLY A 20 23.43 -3.24 12.95
CA GLY A 20 22.01 -3.50 12.80
C GLY A 20 21.07 -2.46 13.41
N GLN A 21 21.57 -1.37 14.01
CA GLN A 21 20.74 -0.32 14.60
C GLN A 21 20.91 1.00 13.86
N TRP A 22 19.84 1.51 13.29
CA TRP A 22 19.85 2.65 12.38
C TRP A 22 18.92 3.76 12.82
N VAL A 23 19.35 4.99 12.60
CA VAL A 23 18.47 6.17 12.49
C VAL A 23 18.69 6.82 11.13
N GLY A 24 17.66 7.37 10.55
CA GLY A 24 17.72 8.00 9.25
C GLY A 24 16.82 9.22 9.14
N ILE A 25 17.19 10.10 8.23
CA ILE A 25 16.37 11.21 7.77
C ILE A 25 16.20 11.08 6.26
N ARG A 26 14.99 11.32 5.78
CA ARG A 26 14.65 11.29 4.35
C ARG A 26 13.94 12.57 3.97
N ALA A 27 14.28 13.09 2.81
CA ALA A 27 13.58 14.19 2.18
C ALA A 27 13.21 13.80 0.76
N HIS A 28 11.99 14.11 0.37
CA HIS A 28 11.50 13.91 -0.99
C HIS A 28 10.71 15.15 -1.40
N HIS A 29 10.96 15.62 -2.60
CA HIS A 29 10.23 16.73 -3.21
C HIS A 29 9.77 16.33 -4.60
N THR A 30 8.50 16.60 -4.91
CA THR A 30 7.97 16.46 -6.26
C THR A 30 7.51 17.82 -6.75
N HIS A 31 7.92 18.14 -7.96
CA HIS A 31 7.46 19.29 -8.72
C HIS A 31 6.72 18.81 -9.95
N ASP A 32 5.48 19.22 -10.13
CA ASP A 32 4.64 18.87 -11.26
C ASP A 32 3.90 20.11 -11.75
N ASP A 33 4.39 20.72 -12.83
CA ASP A 33 3.83 21.88 -13.50
C ASP A 33 3.02 21.49 -14.75
N GLY A 34 2.78 20.20 -14.95
CA GLY A 34 2.06 19.69 -16.10
C GLY A 34 0.69 20.33 -16.28
N LYS A 35 0.35 20.67 -17.53
CA LYS A 35 -0.91 21.29 -17.89
C LYS A 35 -2.09 20.43 -17.45
N LEU A 36 -3.01 21.02 -16.67
CA LEU A 36 -4.29 20.42 -16.31
C LEU A 36 -5.24 20.48 -17.49
N ASP A 37 -5.84 19.34 -17.82
CA ASP A 37 -6.81 19.25 -18.91
C ASP A 37 -8.11 18.57 -18.45
N TYR A 38 -9.23 19.07 -18.96
CA TYR A 38 -10.55 18.48 -18.72
C TYR A 38 -10.79 17.32 -19.69
N ALA A 39 -11.34 16.21 -19.19
CA ALA A 39 -11.99 15.24 -20.07
C ALA A 39 -13.14 15.95 -20.82
N GLN A 40 -13.13 15.88 -22.14
CA GLN A 40 -14.22 16.45 -22.94
C GLN A 40 -15.34 15.42 -23.11
N PRO A 41 -16.62 15.80 -22.93
CA PRO A 41 -17.75 14.90 -23.22
C PRO A 41 -17.68 14.40 -24.66
N GLY A 42 -17.79 13.08 -24.84
CA GLY A 42 -17.76 12.43 -26.16
C GLY A 42 -16.40 12.30 -26.83
N VAL A 43 -15.33 12.78 -26.19
CA VAL A 43 -13.95 12.55 -26.63
C VAL A 43 -13.31 11.55 -25.65
N ALA A 44 -12.73 10.48 -26.17
CA ALA A 44 -11.96 9.56 -25.34
C ALA A 44 -10.89 10.38 -24.60
N SER A 45 -10.88 10.29 -23.27
CA SER A 45 -9.86 10.97 -22.48
C SER A 45 -8.48 10.43 -22.88
N ASP A 46 -7.56 11.31 -23.23
CA ASP A 46 -6.16 10.92 -23.39
C ASP A 46 -5.71 10.35 -22.03
N PRO A 47 -5.25 9.08 -21.95
CA PRO A 47 -4.73 8.51 -20.68
C PRO A 47 -3.61 9.35 -20.07
N LEU A 48 -3.09 10.28 -20.86
CA LEU A 48 -2.04 11.20 -20.47
C LEU A 48 -2.56 12.55 -19.98
N ASP A 49 -3.87 12.83 -20.01
CA ASP A 49 -4.43 14.07 -19.47
C ASP A 49 -4.29 14.08 -17.96
N LYS A 50 -3.62 15.10 -17.44
CA LYS A 50 -3.46 15.28 -15.99
C LYS A 50 -4.72 15.92 -15.41
N LYS A 51 -5.17 15.38 -14.30
CA LYS A 51 -6.28 15.94 -13.52
C LYS A 51 -5.80 16.76 -12.34
N GLU A 52 -4.53 16.67 -12.03
CA GLU A 52 -3.88 17.31 -10.88
C GLU A 52 -2.41 17.61 -11.17
N ASN A 53 -1.88 18.68 -10.61
CA ASN A 53 -0.46 19.01 -10.55
C ASN A 53 -0.14 19.69 -9.22
N GLY A 54 1.08 20.20 -9.03
CA GLY A 54 1.51 20.91 -7.84
C GLY A 54 2.77 20.36 -7.21
N ASP A 55 3.16 20.96 -6.10
CA ASP A 55 4.43 20.71 -5.42
C ASP A 55 4.20 20.07 -4.06
N LEU A 56 4.81 18.93 -3.81
CA LEU A 56 4.73 18.26 -2.52
C LEU A 56 6.13 17.95 -1.98
N THR A 57 6.32 18.20 -0.69
CA THR A 57 7.56 17.92 0.01
C THR A 57 7.29 17.03 1.21
N TRP A 58 8.06 15.96 1.34
CA TRP A 58 8.06 15.06 2.49
C TRP A 58 9.37 15.17 3.24
N LEU A 59 9.29 15.19 4.57
CA LEU A 59 10.43 15.06 5.46
C LEU A 59 10.12 13.96 6.48
N GLY A 60 10.96 12.94 6.54
CA GLY A 60 10.78 11.76 7.37
C GLY A 60 11.98 11.48 8.25
N LEU A 61 11.67 10.97 9.45
CA LEU A 61 12.62 10.37 10.38
C LEU A 61 12.32 8.90 10.50
N GLU A 62 13.34 8.07 10.60
CA GLU A 62 13.20 6.64 10.82
C GLU A 62 14.23 6.11 11.81
N ALA A 63 13.84 5.05 12.52
CA ALA A 63 14.73 4.22 13.32
C ALA A 63 14.35 2.76 13.11
N ASN A 64 15.32 1.89 12.92
CA ASN A 64 15.07 0.47 12.80
C ASN A 64 16.26 -0.38 13.22
N SER A 65 15.97 -1.63 13.56
CA SER A 65 16.93 -2.65 13.95
C SER A 65 17.32 -3.57 12.79
N ASP A 66 17.38 -3.06 11.56
CA ASP A 66 17.48 -3.88 10.34
C ASP A 66 16.30 -4.88 10.23
N ALA A 67 15.11 -4.41 10.64
CA ALA A 67 13.92 -5.24 10.82
C ALA A 67 13.40 -5.86 9.52
N PHE A 68 13.69 -5.23 8.38
CA PHE A 68 13.25 -5.70 7.06
C PHE A 68 14.21 -6.67 6.40
N ASN A 69 15.35 -6.94 7.04
CA ASN A 69 16.28 -7.97 6.62
C ASN A 69 15.85 -9.31 7.23
N TRP A 70 15.39 -10.24 6.40
CA TRP A 70 14.97 -11.57 6.83
C TRP A 70 16.11 -12.42 7.40
N ARG A 71 17.37 -12.08 7.08
CA ARG A 71 18.57 -12.74 7.64
C ARG A 71 18.92 -12.24 9.04
N ASN A 72 18.24 -11.18 9.51
CA ASN A 72 18.48 -10.65 10.85
C ASN A 72 18.09 -11.68 11.93
N THR A 73 19.04 -12.01 12.80
CA THR A 73 18.88 -13.01 13.85
C THR A 73 18.61 -12.42 15.24
N ASN A 74 18.46 -11.10 15.35
CA ASN A 74 18.16 -10.44 16.62
C ASN A 74 16.85 -10.98 17.22
N THR A 75 16.85 -11.15 18.54
CA THR A 75 15.67 -11.59 19.29
C THR A 75 14.55 -10.55 19.20
N VAL A 76 14.88 -9.27 19.26
CA VAL A 76 13.95 -8.16 19.15
C VAL A 76 14.30 -7.34 17.92
N ASN A 77 13.33 -7.16 17.04
CA ASN A 77 13.43 -6.28 15.88
C ASN A 77 12.35 -5.23 15.95
N TYR A 78 12.67 -4.01 15.57
CA TYR A 78 11.72 -2.91 15.57
C TYR A 78 11.95 -1.98 14.38
N TRP A 79 10.91 -1.23 14.04
CA TRP A 79 10.96 -0.11 13.12
C TRP A 79 10.03 0.98 13.60
N ALA A 80 10.40 2.20 13.33
CA ALA A 80 9.60 3.38 13.61
C ALA A 80 9.89 4.42 12.53
N SER A 81 8.85 5.03 11.99
CA SER A 81 8.97 6.16 11.07
C SER A 81 7.92 7.20 11.35
N LEU A 82 8.28 8.45 11.15
CA LEU A 82 7.40 9.61 11.19
C LEU A 82 7.73 10.48 9.99
N THR A 83 6.75 10.77 9.15
CA THR A 83 6.91 11.60 7.97
C THR A 83 5.88 12.72 7.98
N GLY A 84 6.33 13.95 7.85
CA GLY A 84 5.52 15.12 7.55
C GLY A 84 5.49 15.39 6.05
N MET A 85 4.36 15.85 5.54
CA MET A 85 4.19 16.26 4.15
C MET A 85 3.58 17.66 4.12
N ARG A 86 4.07 18.48 3.19
CA ARG A 86 3.54 19.83 2.96
C ARG A 86 3.66 20.19 1.49
N GLY A 87 2.69 20.97 1.01
CA GLY A 87 2.72 21.52 -0.34
C GLY A 87 1.35 21.98 -0.80
N ASP A 88 1.22 22.14 -2.09
CA ASP A 88 -0.01 22.52 -2.74
C ASP A 88 -0.33 21.58 -3.90
N ARG A 89 -1.61 21.47 -4.18
CA ARG A 89 -2.12 20.69 -5.29
C ARG A 89 -3.24 21.46 -5.99
N ASP A 90 -3.08 21.63 -7.28
CA ASP A 90 -4.14 22.13 -8.14
C ASP A 90 -4.89 20.94 -8.76
N THR A 91 -6.20 20.97 -8.70
CA THR A 91 -7.08 19.98 -9.30
C THR A 91 -8.02 20.62 -10.30
N VAL A 92 -8.44 19.86 -11.29
CA VAL A 92 -9.45 20.31 -12.25
C VAL A 92 -10.81 20.28 -11.57
N ASN A 93 -11.53 21.40 -11.58
CA ASN A 93 -12.91 21.43 -11.10
C ASN A 93 -13.79 20.52 -11.97
N PRO A 94 -14.74 19.77 -11.37
CA PRO A 94 -15.68 18.96 -12.14
C PRO A 94 -16.49 19.82 -13.09
N LEU A 95 -16.92 19.25 -14.23
CA LEU A 95 -17.86 19.92 -15.11
C LEU A 95 -19.16 20.26 -14.37
N ASN A 96 -19.81 21.37 -14.78
CA ASN A 96 -21.15 21.70 -14.30
C ASN A 96 -22.14 20.60 -14.71
N ALA A 97 -23.31 20.55 -14.04
CA ALA A 97 -24.35 19.55 -14.31
C ALA A 97 -24.84 19.55 -15.76
N ASP A 98 -24.71 20.67 -16.47
CA ASP A 98 -25.04 20.83 -17.90
C ASP A 98 -23.90 20.44 -18.86
N GLY A 99 -22.79 19.94 -18.31
CA GLY A 99 -21.60 19.56 -19.07
C GLY A 99 -20.70 20.74 -19.47
N SER A 100 -21.05 21.97 -19.07
CA SER A 100 -20.23 23.16 -19.35
C SER A 100 -18.99 23.18 -18.42
N ARG A 101 -17.95 23.90 -18.87
CA ARG A 101 -16.75 24.12 -18.05
C ARG A 101 -17.04 25.15 -16.95
N PRO A 102 -16.62 24.91 -15.70
CA PRO A 102 -16.74 25.90 -14.65
C PRO A 102 -15.89 27.15 -14.98
N THR A 103 -16.30 28.28 -14.44
CA THR A 103 -15.58 29.57 -14.60
C THR A 103 -14.18 29.53 -13.98
N GLN A 104 -13.98 28.70 -12.94
CA GLN A 104 -12.67 28.40 -12.38
C GLN A 104 -12.16 27.07 -12.92
N ALA A 105 -11.04 27.12 -13.62
CA ALA A 105 -10.40 25.94 -14.21
C ALA A 105 -9.53 25.17 -13.21
N LYS A 106 -9.09 25.81 -12.14
CA LYS A 106 -8.19 25.25 -11.11
C LYS A 106 -8.74 25.49 -9.72
N ARG A 107 -8.51 24.54 -8.86
CA ARG A 107 -8.70 24.66 -7.43
C ARG A 107 -7.38 24.31 -6.76
N GLY A 108 -6.77 25.27 -6.05
CA GLY A 108 -5.60 25.06 -5.21
C GLY A 108 -6.00 24.53 -3.85
N ASP A 109 -5.40 23.46 -3.42
CA ASP A 109 -5.54 22.92 -2.07
C ASP A 109 -4.16 22.88 -1.40
N ASN A 110 -4.02 23.58 -0.24
CA ASN A 110 -2.84 23.45 0.61
C ASN A 110 -2.94 22.13 1.36
N LEU A 111 -1.97 21.26 1.15
CA LEU A 111 -1.88 19.97 1.81
C LEU A 111 -0.89 20.02 2.96
N ASN A 112 -1.30 19.52 4.12
CA ASN A 112 -0.47 19.42 5.30
C ASN A 112 -0.77 18.10 6.02
N GLY A 113 0.02 17.10 5.76
CA GLY A 113 -0.22 15.75 6.23
C GLY A 113 0.95 15.17 7.01
N TRP A 114 0.67 14.11 7.73
CA TRP A 114 1.70 13.32 8.40
C TRP A 114 1.32 11.84 8.43
N ALA A 115 2.34 10.99 8.52
CA ALA A 115 2.18 9.55 8.64
C ALA A 115 3.22 8.96 9.60
N THR A 116 2.85 7.90 10.28
CA THR A 116 3.75 7.09 11.12
C THR A 116 3.53 5.61 10.86
N ASP A 117 4.60 4.82 10.88
CA ASP A 117 4.58 3.36 10.85
C ASP A 117 5.54 2.82 11.91
N LEU A 118 5.00 2.05 12.83
CA LEU A 118 5.70 1.49 13.98
C LEU A 118 5.53 -0.03 13.99
N GLY A 119 6.52 -0.76 14.43
CA GLY A 119 6.37 -2.18 14.64
C GLY A 119 7.47 -2.81 15.46
N VAL A 120 7.12 -3.96 16.02
CA VAL A 120 8.03 -4.81 16.76
C VAL A 120 7.81 -6.27 16.36
N ARG A 121 8.91 -7.00 16.25
CA ARG A 121 8.93 -8.42 15.97
C ARG A 121 9.86 -9.11 16.98
N LEU A 122 9.35 -10.17 17.59
CA LEU A 122 10.07 -11.04 18.51
C LEU A 122 10.38 -12.37 17.82
N ARG A 123 11.62 -12.77 17.84
CA ARG A 123 12.05 -14.09 17.41
C ARG A 123 12.01 -15.02 18.62
N LEU A 124 11.04 -15.95 18.63
CA LEU A 124 10.82 -16.88 19.73
C LEU A 124 11.84 -18.03 19.69
N ASP A 125 12.14 -18.51 18.48
CA ASP A 125 13.18 -19.48 18.18
C ASP A 125 13.68 -19.28 16.73
N PRO A 126 14.64 -20.06 16.23
CA PRO A 126 15.14 -19.90 14.86
C PRO A 126 14.07 -19.93 13.77
N ASN A 127 12.94 -20.61 14.01
CA ASN A 127 11.91 -20.84 13.03
C ASN A 127 10.64 -19.99 13.24
N TRP A 128 10.40 -19.48 14.46
CA TRP A 128 9.17 -18.80 14.82
C TRP A 128 9.38 -17.34 15.19
N GLN A 129 8.53 -16.51 14.66
CA GLN A 129 8.50 -15.07 14.94
C GLN A 129 7.06 -14.62 15.11
N VAL A 130 6.85 -13.69 16.02
CA VAL A 130 5.57 -13.02 16.23
C VAL A 130 5.79 -11.51 16.29
N GLY A 131 4.80 -10.75 15.97
CA GLY A 131 4.95 -9.31 16.07
C GLY A 131 3.64 -8.54 15.94
N ALA A 132 3.78 -7.25 16.20
CA ALA A 132 2.70 -6.30 16.09
C ALA A 132 3.20 -5.04 15.37
N ALA A 133 2.30 -4.39 14.66
CA ALA A 133 2.61 -3.13 14.01
C ALA A 133 1.39 -2.20 14.01
N TYR A 134 1.67 -0.91 13.94
CA TYR A 134 0.68 0.14 13.89
C TYR A 134 1.10 1.18 12.86
N ALA A 135 0.16 1.59 12.02
CA ALA A 135 0.38 2.67 11.08
C ALA A 135 -0.79 3.65 11.11
N ARG A 136 -0.50 4.93 10.90
CA ARG A 136 -1.51 5.97 10.84
C ARG A 136 -1.06 7.09 9.91
N ALA A 137 -1.94 7.52 9.02
CA ALA A 137 -1.74 8.68 8.17
C ALA A 137 -2.93 9.64 8.29
N SER A 138 -2.66 10.93 8.42
CA SER A 138 -3.68 11.96 8.40
C SER A 138 -4.44 11.97 7.07
N ALA A 139 -5.60 12.62 7.07
CA ALA A 139 -6.48 12.65 5.91
C ALA A 139 -5.92 13.39 4.68
N GLU A 140 -4.93 14.24 4.89
CA GLU A 140 -4.28 15.03 3.82
C GLU A 140 -2.91 14.47 3.43
N TYR A 141 -2.44 13.43 4.12
CA TYR A 141 -1.19 12.79 3.76
C TYR A 141 -1.35 11.98 2.47
N GLU A 142 -0.36 12.07 1.59
CA GLU A 142 -0.30 11.29 0.35
C GLU A 142 1.00 10.54 0.26
N GLN A 143 0.93 9.27 -0.08
CA GLN A 143 2.09 8.40 -0.18
C GLN A 143 2.82 8.56 -1.53
N ASN A 144 2.18 9.13 -2.53
CA ASN A 144 2.68 9.42 -3.88
C ASN A 144 3.31 8.23 -4.65
N GLY A 145 2.92 7.00 -4.32
CA GLY A 145 3.29 5.81 -5.10
C GLY A 145 4.78 5.42 -5.10
N LEU A 146 5.65 6.14 -4.41
CA LEU A 146 7.10 5.91 -4.41
C LEU A 146 7.54 4.73 -3.56
N GLN A 147 6.67 4.19 -2.73
CA GLN A 147 6.97 3.06 -1.86
C GLN A 147 6.08 1.87 -2.21
N SER A 148 6.72 0.70 -2.34
CA SER A 148 5.99 -0.55 -2.33
C SER A 148 5.56 -0.83 -0.88
N ASN A 149 4.25 -0.96 -0.64
CA ASN A 149 3.73 -1.37 0.67
C ASN A 149 4.01 -2.86 0.97
N ARG A 150 4.97 -3.46 0.27
CA ARG A 150 5.42 -4.84 0.49
C ARG A 150 6.81 -4.86 1.06
N SER A 151 6.95 -5.53 2.19
CA SER A 151 8.23 -5.65 2.88
C SER A 151 8.35 -6.99 3.62
N ASN A 152 9.53 -7.25 4.15
CA ASN A 152 9.83 -8.44 4.94
C ASN A 152 9.57 -8.22 6.45
N TYR A 153 8.59 -7.38 6.82
CA TYR A 153 8.33 -7.03 8.21
C TYR A 153 7.96 -8.23 9.09
N THR A 154 7.42 -9.29 8.48
CA THR A 154 7.13 -10.55 9.18
C THR A 154 8.38 -11.38 9.47
N GLY A 155 9.56 -11.02 8.94
CA GLY A 155 10.83 -11.69 9.15
C GLY A 155 11.08 -12.91 8.27
N THR A 156 10.21 -13.19 7.32
CA THR A 156 10.40 -14.21 6.28
C THR A 156 11.04 -13.63 5.02
N ARG A 157 11.53 -14.48 4.12
CA ARG A 157 12.02 -14.05 2.79
C ARG A 157 10.91 -13.48 1.92
N SER A 158 9.67 -13.88 2.18
CA SER A 158 8.50 -13.37 1.46
C SER A 158 8.18 -11.95 1.85
N ARG A 159 7.93 -11.12 0.84
CA ARG A 159 7.37 -9.79 1.07
C ARG A 159 5.86 -9.91 1.24
N VAL A 160 5.37 -9.41 2.34
CA VAL A 160 3.94 -9.35 2.69
C VAL A 160 3.45 -7.92 2.56
N HIS A 161 2.22 -7.73 2.11
CA HIS A 161 1.66 -6.39 2.00
C HIS A 161 1.39 -5.81 3.40
N ARG A 162 1.87 -4.58 3.65
CA ARG A 162 1.77 -3.92 4.96
C ARG A 162 0.34 -3.58 5.37
N PHE A 163 -0.54 -3.44 4.40
CA PHE A 163 -1.96 -3.09 4.56
C PHE A 163 -2.88 -4.12 3.89
N GLY A 164 -2.64 -5.40 4.21
CA GLY A 164 -3.44 -6.52 3.74
C GLY A 164 -3.22 -6.93 2.27
N GLU A 165 -3.47 -8.19 1.94
CA GLU A 165 -3.37 -8.70 0.57
C GLU A 165 -4.66 -8.47 -0.23
N ALA A 166 -5.81 -8.29 0.45
CA ALA A 166 -7.08 -7.94 -0.16
C ALA A 166 -7.34 -6.42 -0.12
N PHE A 167 -7.22 -5.78 1.05
CA PHE A 167 -7.42 -4.34 1.22
C PHE A 167 -6.39 -3.53 0.43
N ARG A 168 -5.11 -3.85 0.54
CA ARG A 168 -4.01 -3.21 -0.20
C ARG A 168 -4.04 -1.69 -0.16
N GLY A 169 -4.36 -1.16 1.01
CA GLY A 169 -4.51 0.27 1.22
C GLY A 169 -3.20 1.05 1.09
N GLU A 170 -3.34 2.34 0.92
CA GLU A 170 -2.27 3.33 0.97
C GLU A 170 -2.33 4.13 2.28
N MET A 171 -1.22 4.78 2.62
CA MET A 171 -1.11 5.71 3.74
C MET A 171 -1.75 7.04 3.36
N ASN A 172 -3.08 7.11 3.44
CA ASN A 172 -3.87 8.32 3.27
C ASN A 172 -5.19 8.13 4.01
N ASN A 173 -5.48 8.97 4.99
CA ASN A 173 -6.67 8.87 5.85
C ASN A 173 -6.89 7.47 6.44
N THR A 174 -5.82 6.74 6.68
CA THR A 174 -5.89 5.32 7.08
C THR A 174 -5.11 5.11 8.38
N GLN A 175 -5.69 4.29 9.24
CA GLN A 175 -5.07 3.77 10.45
C GLN A 175 -5.17 2.25 10.42
N SER A 176 -4.09 1.56 10.79
CA SER A 176 -4.02 0.10 10.79
C SER A 176 -3.34 -0.41 12.05
N ALA A 177 -3.97 -1.38 12.72
CA ALA A 177 -3.33 -2.23 13.72
C ALA A 177 -3.14 -3.62 13.12
N THR A 178 -1.94 -4.18 13.29
CA THR A 178 -1.53 -5.45 12.67
C THR A 178 -0.93 -6.36 13.72
N LEU A 179 -1.34 -7.62 13.73
CA LEU A 179 -0.71 -8.70 14.46
C LEU A 179 -0.25 -9.77 13.47
N PHE A 180 0.89 -10.37 13.68
CA PHE A 180 1.38 -11.42 12.78
C PHE A 180 2.17 -12.50 13.50
N GLY A 181 2.09 -13.70 12.93
CA GLY A 181 2.98 -14.81 13.21
C GLY A 181 3.60 -15.31 11.91
N SER A 182 4.87 -15.65 11.95
CA SER A 182 5.57 -16.21 10.81
C SER A 182 6.46 -17.36 11.25
N TRP A 183 6.69 -18.28 10.32
CA TRP A 183 7.52 -19.44 10.58
C TRP A 183 8.23 -19.92 9.32
N GLN A 184 9.41 -20.42 9.53
CA GLN A 184 10.21 -21.08 8.52
C GLN A 184 10.05 -22.60 8.74
N LEU A 185 9.11 -23.21 8.00
CA LEU A 185 8.76 -24.62 8.15
C LEU A 185 9.94 -25.55 7.83
N ARG A 186 10.74 -25.15 6.84
CA ARG A 186 11.98 -25.79 6.39
C ARG A 186 12.87 -24.71 5.79
N GLU A 187 14.11 -25.06 5.47
CA GLU A 187 15.03 -24.14 4.76
C GLU A 187 14.44 -23.57 3.47
N ASP A 188 13.52 -24.30 2.83
CA ASP A 188 12.92 -24.00 1.54
C ASP A 188 11.44 -23.61 1.60
N TYR A 189 10.84 -23.47 2.82
CA TYR A 189 9.47 -23.00 3.01
C TYR A 189 9.41 -21.94 4.09
N ASP A 190 8.70 -20.87 3.81
CA ASP A 190 8.23 -19.95 4.84
C ASP A 190 6.73 -19.66 4.73
N ALA A 191 6.15 -19.25 5.83
CA ALA A 191 4.75 -18.85 5.89
C ALA A 191 4.59 -17.67 6.85
N SER A 192 3.58 -16.83 6.57
CA SER A 192 3.14 -15.74 7.43
C SER A 192 1.63 -15.71 7.50
N LEU A 193 1.10 -15.63 8.71
CA LEU A 193 -0.31 -15.35 8.99
C LEU A 193 -0.39 -13.96 9.60
N VAL A 194 -1.22 -13.09 9.03
CA VAL A 194 -1.31 -11.69 9.42
C VAL A 194 -2.76 -11.31 9.62
N TYR A 195 -3.05 -10.66 10.72
CA TYR A 195 -4.34 -10.05 11.00
C TYR A 195 -4.21 -8.54 10.98
N HIS A 196 -5.13 -7.87 10.29
CA HIS A 196 -5.23 -6.43 10.21
C HIS A 196 -6.60 -5.95 10.69
N LYS A 197 -6.61 -4.82 11.37
CA LYS A 197 -7.79 -4.01 11.62
C LYS A 197 -7.55 -2.61 11.07
N PHE A 198 -8.53 -2.09 10.28
CA PHE A 198 -8.41 -0.82 9.56
C PHE A 198 -9.48 0.18 9.97
N TRP A 199 -9.09 1.46 10.03
CA TRP A 199 -10.01 2.57 10.29
C TRP A 199 -9.64 3.78 9.43
N ARG A 200 -10.63 4.65 9.19
CA ARG A 200 -10.39 6.02 8.73
C ARG A 200 -9.96 6.90 9.90
N VAL A 201 -9.06 7.83 9.69
CA VAL A 201 -8.68 8.86 10.67
C VAL A 201 -9.77 9.92 10.74
N ASP A 202 -10.20 10.44 9.59
CA ASP A 202 -11.34 11.34 9.44
C ASP A 202 -12.48 10.59 8.73
N GLY A 203 -13.62 10.45 9.44
CA GLY A 203 -14.79 9.73 8.92
C GLY A 203 -15.52 10.44 7.78
N ASN A 204 -15.22 11.72 7.53
CA ASN A 204 -15.86 12.52 6.48
C ASN A 204 -15.00 12.71 5.23
N LYS A 205 -13.77 12.13 5.23
CA LYS A 205 -12.86 12.18 4.08
C LYS A 205 -12.68 10.79 3.48
N PRO A 206 -12.44 10.69 2.17
CA PRO A 206 -12.14 9.41 1.54
C PRO A 206 -10.84 8.83 2.09
N VAL A 207 -10.63 7.54 1.90
CA VAL A 207 -9.34 6.88 2.08
C VAL A 207 -8.58 6.88 0.77
N GLY A 208 -7.26 6.68 0.83
CA GLY A 208 -6.41 6.52 -0.34
C GLY A 208 -6.80 5.29 -1.17
N SER A 209 -6.06 5.09 -2.25
CA SER A 209 -6.24 3.93 -3.11
C SER A 209 -6.20 2.63 -2.31
N ASN A 210 -7.15 1.76 -2.58
CA ASN A 210 -7.22 0.45 -1.94
C ASN A 210 -7.86 -0.59 -2.88
N GLY A 211 -7.78 -1.86 -2.49
CA GLY A 211 -8.27 -2.97 -3.30
C GLY A 211 -9.74 -3.31 -3.12
N ILE A 212 -10.46 -2.60 -2.26
CA ILE A 212 -11.87 -2.87 -1.95
C ILE A 212 -12.74 -1.86 -2.68
N ASN A 213 -13.49 -2.35 -3.64
CA ASN A 213 -14.47 -1.56 -4.39
C ASN A 213 -15.86 -2.00 -3.96
N ALA A 214 -16.53 -1.18 -3.17
CA ALA A 214 -17.96 -1.35 -2.89
C ALA A 214 -18.75 -0.79 -4.07
N VAL A 215 -19.54 -1.63 -4.71
CA VAL A 215 -20.38 -1.27 -5.86
C VAL A 215 -21.77 -1.83 -5.68
N ASP A 216 -22.76 -1.07 -6.11
CA ASP A 216 -24.11 -1.55 -6.30
C ASP A 216 -24.29 -1.91 -7.77
N ASN A 217 -24.57 -3.20 -8.02
CA ASN A 217 -24.73 -3.74 -9.34
C ASN A 217 -26.22 -4.03 -9.60
N ASN A 218 -26.76 -3.38 -10.60
CA ASN A 218 -28.10 -3.65 -11.08
C ASN A 218 -28.06 -4.59 -12.29
N TYR A 219 -28.77 -5.69 -12.21
CA TYR A 219 -28.84 -6.72 -13.25
C TYR A 219 -30.23 -6.75 -13.87
N ASP A 220 -30.30 -7.11 -15.13
CA ASP A 220 -31.56 -7.45 -15.80
C ASP A 220 -32.10 -8.78 -15.25
N ASP A 221 -33.30 -8.75 -14.68
CA ASP A 221 -33.91 -9.91 -14.03
C ASP A 221 -34.22 -11.07 -15.00
N THR A 222 -34.26 -10.81 -16.31
CA THR A 222 -34.60 -11.79 -17.33
C THR A 222 -33.36 -12.45 -17.94
N THR A 223 -32.35 -11.62 -18.24
CA THR A 223 -31.14 -12.05 -18.96
C THR A 223 -29.95 -12.26 -18.06
N GLY A 224 -29.98 -11.75 -16.82
CA GLY A 224 -28.84 -11.72 -15.92
C GLY A 224 -27.71 -10.76 -16.36
N ALA A 225 -27.96 -9.91 -17.37
CA ALA A 225 -26.99 -8.97 -17.86
C ALA A 225 -26.79 -7.80 -16.88
N LEU A 226 -25.55 -7.37 -16.69
CA LEU A 226 -25.26 -6.18 -15.88
C LEU A 226 -25.76 -4.93 -16.60
N LEU A 227 -26.74 -4.25 -16.02
CA LEU A 227 -27.34 -3.00 -16.53
C LEU A 227 -26.55 -1.77 -16.08
N SER A 228 -26.15 -1.73 -14.82
CA SER A 228 -25.35 -0.61 -14.26
C SER A 228 -24.53 -1.10 -13.07
N SER A 229 -23.42 -0.38 -12.83
CA SER A 229 -22.58 -0.56 -11.63
C SER A 229 -22.29 0.81 -11.06
N THR A 230 -22.70 1.09 -9.85
CA THR A 230 -22.53 2.36 -9.16
C THR A 230 -21.59 2.19 -7.98
N SER A 231 -20.53 2.98 -7.92
CA SER A 231 -19.63 2.97 -6.76
C SER A 231 -20.35 3.51 -5.53
N LEU A 232 -20.29 2.76 -4.43
CA LEU A 232 -20.86 3.17 -3.15
C LEU A 232 -19.81 3.97 -2.37
N PRO A 233 -20.12 5.23 -2.00
CA PRO A 233 -19.22 6.01 -1.17
C PRO A 233 -19.17 5.46 0.25
N LEU A 234 -18.06 5.73 0.94
CA LEU A 234 -17.95 5.44 2.37
C LEU A 234 -18.92 6.33 3.16
N MET A 235 -19.56 5.75 4.17
CA MET A 235 -20.54 6.43 5.03
C MET A 235 -19.92 7.55 5.84
N ASP A 236 -20.50 8.75 5.80
CA ASP A 236 -20.05 9.90 6.56
C ASP A 236 -20.03 9.65 8.07
N GLY A 237 -18.99 10.14 8.74
CA GLY A 237 -18.76 9.99 10.16
C GLY A 237 -18.33 8.58 10.61
N LYS A 238 -18.47 7.55 9.75
CA LYS A 238 -18.09 6.19 10.08
C LYS A 238 -16.61 5.95 9.83
N LYS A 239 -15.92 5.37 10.81
CA LYS A 239 -14.46 5.18 10.76
C LYS A 239 -14.02 3.74 10.55
N ASP A 240 -14.80 2.76 10.94
CA ASP A 240 -14.44 1.35 10.83
C ASP A 240 -14.43 0.89 9.37
N LEU A 241 -13.25 0.68 8.80
CA LEU A 241 -13.09 0.14 7.45
C LEU A 241 -13.19 -1.38 7.41
N GLY A 242 -12.98 -2.07 8.53
CA GLY A 242 -13.07 -3.52 8.55
C GLY A 242 -11.80 -4.19 9.06
N GLN A 243 -11.73 -5.48 8.78
CA GLN A 243 -10.62 -6.34 9.23
C GLN A 243 -10.27 -7.38 8.17
N GLU A 244 -9.03 -7.85 8.22
CA GLU A 244 -8.52 -8.79 7.23
C GLU A 244 -7.62 -9.85 7.90
N MET A 245 -7.68 -11.05 7.34
CA MET A 245 -6.77 -12.13 7.67
C MET A 245 -6.05 -12.55 6.40
N ASP A 246 -4.71 -12.51 6.42
CA ASP A 246 -3.86 -12.87 5.30
C ASP A 246 -3.04 -14.11 5.57
N LEU A 247 -2.83 -14.90 4.53
CA LEU A 247 -1.90 -16.03 4.52
C LEU A 247 -0.95 -15.88 3.33
N VAL A 248 0.34 -15.98 3.62
CA VAL A 248 1.39 -16.02 2.60
C VAL A 248 2.25 -17.25 2.84
N VAL A 249 2.34 -18.14 1.86
CA VAL A 249 3.18 -19.35 1.91
C VAL A 249 4.07 -19.37 0.68
N THR A 250 5.36 -19.58 0.88
CA THR A 250 6.34 -19.59 -0.21
C THR A 250 7.20 -20.84 -0.16
N LYS A 251 7.32 -21.51 -1.30
CA LYS A 251 8.28 -22.57 -1.59
C LYS A 251 9.41 -21.99 -2.42
N TYR A 252 10.64 -22.22 -1.97
CA TYR A 252 11.87 -21.84 -2.67
C TYR A 252 12.54 -23.06 -3.28
N PHE A 253 13.02 -22.91 -4.52
CA PHE A 253 13.70 -23.96 -5.25
C PHE A 253 15.17 -23.60 -5.45
N LYS A 254 16.06 -24.31 -4.78
CA LYS A 254 17.51 -24.08 -4.83
C LYS A 254 18.14 -24.60 -6.12
N GLN A 255 17.50 -25.55 -6.83
CA GLN A 255 18.05 -26.23 -8.00
C GLN A 255 16.98 -26.50 -9.08
N GLY A 256 16.00 -25.61 -9.25
CA GLY A 256 14.76 -25.98 -9.91
C GLY A 256 14.80 -26.17 -11.43
N LEU A 257 15.38 -25.29 -12.22
CA LEU A 257 15.27 -25.30 -13.68
C LEU A 257 16.58 -24.90 -14.39
N LEU A 258 17.58 -24.46 -13.63
CA LEU A 258 18.88 -24.14 -14.18
C LEU A 258 19.78 -25.38 -14.14
N PRO A 259 20.66 -25.57 -15.13
CA PRO A 259 21.70 -26.57 -15.07
C PRO A 259 22.46 -26.47 -13.74
N ALA A 260 22.79 -27.59 -13.13
CA ALA A 260 23.41 -27.66 -11.81
C ALA A 260 24.68 -26.77 -11.68
N ALA A 261 25.43 -26.59 -12.76
CA ALA A 261 26.58 -25.71 -12.82
C ALA A 261 26.27 -24.20 -12.64
N LEU A 262 25.07 -23.76 -13.03
CA LEU A 262 24.62 -22.37 -12.86
C LEU A 262 23.98 -22.15 -11.50
N SER A 263 23.35 -23.17 -10.91
CA SER A 263 22.70 -23.08 -9.61
C SER A 263 23.68 -23.05 -8.43
N GLN A 264 24.89 -23.58 -8.60
CA GLN A 264 25.95 -23.61 -7.56
C GLN A 264 26.59 -22.23 -7.31
N SER A 265 26.46 -21.28 -8.22
CA SER A 265 27.02 -19.93 -8.10
C SER A 265 26.05 -18.89 -7.56
N ILE A 266 24.81 -19.26 -7.25
CA ILE A 266 23.77 -18.31 -6.82
C ILE A 266 23.42 -18.62 -5.36
N ASP A 267 23.75 -17.73 -4.43
CA ASP A 267 23.38 -17.79 -3.01
C ASP A 267 21.84 -17.63 -2.77
N GLU A 268 21.09 -17.30 -3.81
CA GLU A 268 19.65 -17.09 -3.77
C GLU A 268 18.91 -18.20 -4.54
N PRO A 269 17.65 -18.51 -4.14
CA PRO A 269 16.87 -19.51 -4.85
C PRO A 269 16.66 -19.09 -6.31
N SER A 270 16.85 -20.05 -7.24
CA SER A 270 16.66 -19.84 -8.68
C SER A 270 15.19 -19.67 -9.07
N ALA A 271 14.28 -20.20 -8.27
CA ALA A 271 12.85 -20.05 -8.47
C ALA A 271 12.09 -20.06 -7.15
N LEU A 272 10.90 -19.48 -7.14
CA LEU A 272 9.94 -19.62 -6.05
C LEU A 272 8.51 -19.72 -6.57
N VAL A 273 7.68 -20.41 -5.81
CA VAL A 273 6.22 -20.40 -5.94
C VAL A 273 5.65 -19.87 -4.63
N ARG A 274 4.85 -18.83 -4.71
CA ARG A 274 4.22 -18.18 -3.57
C ARG A 274 2.70 -18.14 -3.74
N LEU A 275 2.00 -18.72 -2.78
CA LEU A 275 0.58 -18.52 -2.58
C LEU A 275 0.40 -17.41 -1.55
N ARG A 276 -0.38 -16.41 -1.88
CA ARG A 276 -0.75 -15.33 -0.96
C ARG A 276 -2.20 -14.93 -1.19
N GLY A 277 -2.87 -14.54 -0.12
CA GLY A 277 -4.24 -14.07 -0.21
C GLY A 277 -4.73 -13.54 1.13
N GLY A 278 -5.84 -12.81 1.07
CA GLY A 278 -6.52 -12.24 2.21
C GLY A 278 -8.03 -12.40 2.11
N VAL A 279 -8.64 -12.49 3.28
CA VAL A 279 -10.09 -12.45 3.46
C VAL A 279 -10.41 -11.21 4.29
N PHE A 280 -11.12 -10.27 3.66
CA PHE A 280 -11.48 -8.99 4.23
C PHE A 280 -12.96 -8.98 4.60
N LYS A 281 -13.29 -8.53 5.81
CA LYS A 281 -14.65 -8.25 6.27
C LYS A 281 -14.82 -6.74 6.35
N PRO A 282 -15.72 -6.12 5.53
CA PRO A 282 -16.02 -4.71 5.62
C PRO A 282 -16.55 -4.30 7.00
N GLY A 283 -16.23 -3.08 7.40
CA GLY A 283 -16.75 -2.44 8.60
C GLY A 283 -17.85 -1.43 8.31
N ASP A 284 -18.32 -0.75 9.33
CA ASP A 284 -19.45 0.20 9.27
C ASP A 284 -19.27 1.33 8.26
N ALA A 285 -18.03 1.64 7.87
CA ALA A 285 -17.75 2.68 6.89
C ALA A 285 -18.23 2.34 5.48
N TYR A 286 -18.44 1.06 5.16
CA TYR A 286 -18.95 0.63 3.85
C TYR A 286 -20.49 0.58 3.76
N GLY A 287 -21.19 0.85 4.86
CA GLY A 287 -22.64 0.70 4.92
C GLY A 287 -23.09 -0.74 5.17
N LYS A 288 -24.38 -0.90 5.45
CA LYS A 288 -24.94 -2.21 5.79
C LYS A 288 -25.16 -3.11 4.58
N GLU A 289 -25.22 -2.52 3.40
CA GLU A 289 -25.37 -3.25 2.13
C GLU A 289 -24.10 -4.01 1.74
N VAL A 290 -22.95 -3.63 2.32
CA VAL A 290 -21.64 -4.23 2.04
C VAL A 290 -21.16 -4.99 3.27
N ASP A 291 -21.80 -6.11 3.57
CA ASP A 291 -21.48 -6.95 4.73
C ASP A 291 -20.77 -8.27 4.37
N SER A 292 -20.73 -8.60 3.10
CA SER A 292 -20.15 -9.84 2.59
C SER A 292 -18.63 -9.85 2.69
N TYR A 293 -18.06 -11.02 3.00
CA TYR A 293 -16.62 -11.22 2.97
C TYR A 293 -16.09 -11.06 1.55
N MET A 294 -15.03 -10.28 1.41
CA MET A 294 -14.28 -10.14 0.17
C MET A 294 -12.97 -10.91 0.30
N HIS A 295 -12.57 -11.57 -0.76
CA HIS A 295 -11.33 -12.35 -0.76
C HIS A 295 -10.52 -12.09 -2.03
N ARG A 296 -9.22 -12.21 -1.88
CA ARG A 296 -8.28 -12.12 -3.00
C ARG A 296 -7.19 -13.16 -2.82
N ALA A 297 -6.85 -13.86 -3.89
CA ALA A 297 -5.77 -14.85 -3.88
C ALA A 297 -4.89 -14.66 -5.11
N PHE A 298 -3.59 -14.92 -4.93
CA PHE A 298 -2.58 -14.83 -5.96
C PHE A 298 -1.64 -16.04 -5.88
N ILE A 299 -1.20 -16.49 -7.05
CA ILE A 299 -0.11 -17.42 -7.18
C ILE A 299 0.99 -16.71 -7.96
N ASP A 300 2.10 -16.44 -7.29
CA ASP A 300 3.26 -15.84 -7.93
C ASP A 300 4.28 -16.96 -8.25
N VAL A 301 4.73 -17.03 -9.47
CA VAL A 301 5.82 -17.89 -9.90
C VAL A 301 6.94 -17.01 -10.41
N ILE A 302 8.09 -17.06 -9.76
CA ILE A 302 9.24 -16.21 -10.08
C ILE A 302 10.42 -17.11 -10.42
N TRP A 303 10.99 -16.90 -11.59
CA TRP A 303 12.25 -17.48 -12.03
C TRP A 303 13.31 -16.41 -12.19
N ARG A 304 14.54 -16.75 -11.81
CA ARG A 304 15.72 -15.93 -12.08
C ARG A 304 16.62 -16.70 -13.04
N PHE A 305 16.98 -16.04 -14.13
CA PHE A 305 17.87 -16.54 -15.16
C PHE A 305 19.28 -16.00 -14.97
#